data_7e95dee269e4012131224e3baa20d75d
#
_entry.id   7e95dee269e4012131224e3baa20d75d
#
_cell.length_a   1.000
_cell.length_b   1.000
_cell.length_c   1.000
_cell.angle_alpha   90.00
_cell.angle_beta   90.00
_cell.angle_gamma   90.00
#
_symmetry.space_group_name_H-M   'P 1'
#
loop_
_entity.id
_entity.type
_entity.pdbx_description
1 polymer ?
#
loop_
_entity_poly.entity_id
_entity_poly.type
_entity_poly.pdbx_seq_one_letter_code
_entity_poly.pdbx_strand_id
1 'polypeptide(L)'
;MPPPTTTAATTAPPRAAPRHSVPARPGVISSALRRYLPSVLIFVAVFLVWQLVVSVFGVRQYILPSPASVWGALVGSDVPWGKHMLITTIEILGGFVLAAIVGVLLGTAIAWSDTASRALMPFLVFVNTLPKVAIAPLILLWFGYGIGPNMLIGAIIGFFS
;
A
#
# COMPACT_ATOMS: atom_id res chain seq x y z
N MET A 1 -56.71 -25.17 77.88
CA MET A 1 -55.76 -25.30 76.76
C MET A 1 -56.25 -24.40 75.63
N PRO A 2 -55.65 -23.20 75.38
CA PRO A 2 -56.08 -22.30 74.34
C PRO A 2 -55.41 -22.71 72.98
N PRO A 3 -56.07 -22.42 71.87
CA PRO A 3 -55.53 -22.78 70.52
C PRO A 3 -54.40 -21.86 70.10
N PRO A 4 -53.49 -22.30 69.22
CA PRO A 4 -52.36 -21.52 68.76
C PRO A 4 -52.78 -20.40 67.75
N THR A 5 -52.33 -19.22 68.00
CA THR A 5 -52.45 -18.04 67.12
C THR A 5 -51.56 -18.22 65.86
N THR A 6 -52.22 -18.35 64.74
CA THR A 6 -51.52 -18.35 63.42
C THR A 6 -51.12 -16.92 63.05
N THR A 7 -49.83 -16.66 63.11
CA THR A 7 -49.25 -15.40 62.59
C THR A 7 -49.21 -15.41 61.11
N ALA A 8 -50.01 -14.58 60.42
CA ALA A 8 -50.00 -14.41 59.00
C ALA A 8 -48.71 -13.66 58.58
N ALA A 9 -47.81 -14.31 57.86
CA ALA A 9 -46.63 -13.72 57.30
C ALA A 9 -47.06 -12.81 56.14
N THR A 10 -46.91 -11.49 56.32
CA THR A 10 -47.09 -10.47 55.28
C THR A 10 -45.94 -10.60 54.29
N THR A 11 -46.14 -11.18 53.13
CA THR A 11 -45.18 -11.19 52.02
C THR A 11 -45.12 -9.81 51.36
N ALA A 12 -44.03 -9.08 51.59
CA ALA A 12 -43.77 -7.83 50.87
C ALA A 12 -43.61 -8.06 49.36
N PRO A 13 -44.09 -7.17 48.47
CA PRO A 13 -43.97 -7.34 47.04
C PRO A 13 -42.50 -7.28 46.61
N PRO A 14 -42.09 -8.05 45.58
CA PRO A 14 -40.72 -8.09 45.10
C PRO A 14 -40.28 -6.69 44.62
N ARG A 15 -39.17 -6.23 45.17
CA ARG A 15 -38.53 -4.94 44.81
C ARG A 15 -38.17 -4.98 43.34
N ALA A 16 -38.75 -4.07 42.53
CA ALA A 16 -38.46 -3.96 41.10
C ALA A 16 -36.95 -3.72 40.90
N ALA A 17 -36.31 -4.60 40.14
CA ALA A 17 -34.88 -4.47 39.77
C ALA A 17 -34.65 -3.17 38.98
N PRO A 18 -33.53 -2.46 39.24
CA PRO A 18 -33.23 -1.25 38.50
C PRO A 18 -33.10 -1.57 36.98
N ARG A 19 -33.89 -0.89 36.16
CA ARG A 19 -33.80 -0.99 34.71
C ARG A 19 -32.47 -0.36 34.32
N HIS A 20 -31.47 -1.20 34.00
CA HIS A 20 -30.23 -0.72 33.37
C HIS A 20 -30.62 -0.15 32.00
N SER A 21 -30.59 1.17 31.90
CA SER A 21 -30.68 1.86 30.62
C SER A 21 -29.44 1.47 29.80
N VAL A 22 -29.63 0.68 28.76
CA VAL A 22 -28.57 0.36 27.80
C VAL A 22 -28.19 1.66 27.10
N PRO A 23 -26.96 2.14 27.21
CA PRO A 23 -26.54 3.36 26.54
C PRO A 23 -26.71 3.14 25.02
N ALA A 24 -27.38 4.07 24.35
CA ALA A 24 -27.54 4.06 22.91
C ALA A 24 -26.14 4.01 22.27
N ARG A 25 -25.84 2.91 21.57
CA ARG A 25 -24.59 2.77 20.84
C ARG A 25 -24.56 3.85 19.77
N PRO A 26 -23.52 4.72 19.76
CA PRO A 26 -23.38 5.71 18.68
C PRO A 26 -23.35 4.96 17.35
N GLY A 27 -24.13 5.43 16.37
CA GLY A 27 -24.28 4.77 15.09
C GLY A 27 -22.90 4.48 14.47
N VAL A 28 -22.73 3.30 13.90
CA VAL A 28 -21.45 2.80 13.32
C VAL A 28 -20.84 3.81 12.34
N ILE A 29 -21.68 4.58 11.67
CA ILE A 29 -21.28 5.64 10.71
C ILE A 29 -20.60 6.82 11.42
N SER A 30 -21.09 7.24 12.60
CA SER A 30 -20.51 8.37 13.33
C SER A 30 -19.17 8.05 13.96
N SER A 31 -18.96 6.80 14.40
CA SER A 31 -17.69 6.34 14.94
C SER A 31 -16.63 6.14 13.85
N ALA A 32 -17.00 5.64 12.68
CA ALA A 32 -16.12 5.53 11.53
C ALA A 32 -15.68 6.91 11.03
N LEU A 33 -16.61 7.84 10.89
CA LEU A 33 -16.32 9.22 10.45
C LEU A 33 -15.33 9.91 11.41
N ARG A 34 -15.56 9.84 12.72
CA ARG A 34 -14.63 10.40 13.73
C ARG A 34 -13.24 9.76 13.68
N ARG A 35 -13.14 8.48 13.33
CA ARG A 35 -11.87 7.76 13.25
C ARG A 35 -11.05 8.17 12.02
N TYR A 36 -11.69 8.37 10.87
CA TYR A 36 -10.99 8.68 9.62
C TYR A 36 -10.86 10.17 9.33
N LEU A 37 -11.68 11.02 9.99
CA LEU A 37 -11.66 12.46 9.80
C LEU A 37 -10.26 13.10 9.97
N PRO A 38 -9.45 12.76 11.00
CA PRO A 38 -8.12 13.33 11.15
C PRO A 38 -7.20 12.98 9.98
N SER A 39 -7.26 11.73 9.50
CA SER A 39 -6.45 11.29 8.37
C SER A 39 -6.84 12.03 7.08
N VAL A 40 -8.14 12.15 6.82
CA VAL A 40 -8.65 12.89 5.66
C VAL A 40 -8.24 14.36 5.72
N LEU A 41 -8.36 14.99 6.89
CA LEU A 41 -7.95 16.38 7.08
C LEU A 41 -6.46 16.59 6.81
N ILE A 42 -5.60 15.66 7.27
CA ILE A 42 -4.16 15.71 6.98
C ILE A 42 -3.91 15.62 5.47
N PHE A 43 -4.54 14.67 4.77
CA PHE A 43 -4.38 14.55 3.32
C PHE A 43 -4.83 15.82 2.59
N VAL A 44 -6.01 16.35 2.94
CA VAL A 44 -6.50 17.61 2.36
C VAL A 44 -5.54 18.76 2.66
N ALA A 45 -5.06 18.88 3.90
CA ALA A 45 -4.10 19.90 4.28
C ALA A 45 -2.80 19.82 3.47
N VAL A 46 -2.25 18.62 3.26
CA VAL A 46 -1.05 18.40 2.44
C VAL A 46 -1.29 18.88 1.01
N PHE A 47 -2.41 18.51 0.38
CA PHE A 47 -2.73 18.97 -0.97
C PHE A 47 -2.93 20.49 -1.07
N LEU A 48 -3.56 21.09 -0.06
CA LEU A 48 -3.75 22.56 -0.01
C LEU A 48 -2.41 23.29 0.17
N VAL A 49 -1.56 22.81 1.07
CA VAL A 49 -0.21 23.36 1.27
C VAL A 49 0.61 23.23 -0.01
N TRP A 50 0.59 22.06 -0.67
CA TRP A 50 1.27 21.88 -1.94
C TRP A 50 0.75 22.85 -3.01
N GLN A 51 -0.56 22.95 -3.19
CA GLN A 51 -1.16 23.93 -4.12
C GLN A 51 -0.73 25.37 -3.79
N LEU A 52 -0.77 25.74 -2.50
CA LEU A 52 -0.40 27.08 -2.04
C LEU A 52 1.07 27.37 -2.31
N VAL A 53 1.96 26.46 -1.97
CA VAL A 53 3.41 26.59 -2.20
C VAL A 53 3.69 26.83 -3.68
N VAL A 54 3.15 25.99 -4.56
CA VAL A 54 3.38 26.12 -6.00
C VAL A 54 2.83 27.45 -6.55
N SER A 55 1.65 27.89 -6.06
CA SER A 55 1.00 29.11 -6.51
C SER A 55 1.69 30.38 -6.01
N VAL A 56 2.09 30.40 -4.72
CA VAL A 56 2.70 31.59 -4.10
C VAL A 56 4.14 31.80 -4.56
N PHE A 57 4.92 30.70 -4.62
CA PHE A 57 6.32 30.78 -5.05
C PHE A 57 6.51 30.77 -6.57
N GLY A 58 5.43 30.66 -7.34
CA GLY A 58 5.49 30.64 -8.81
C GLY A 58 6.36 29.51 -9.36
N VAL A 59 6.36 28.34 -8.70
CA VAL A 59 7.21 27.21 -9.09
C VAL A 59 6.85 26.76 -10.49
N ARG A 60 7.84 26.66 -11.37
CA ARG A 60 7.63 26.24 -12.76
C ARG A 60 7.11 24.80 -12.82
N GLN A 61 6.13 24.54 -13.68
CA GLN A 61 5.44 23.23 -13.79
C GLN A 61 6.38 22.05 -14.07
N TYR A 62 7.52 22.28 -14.75
CA TYR A 62 8.49 21.22 -15.03
C TYR A 62 9.33 20.83 -13.79
N ILE A 63 9.36 21.69 -12.75
CA ILE A 63 10.03 21.36 -11.47
C ILE A 63 9.05 20.69 -10.54
N LEU A 64 7.89 21.32 -10.33
CA LEU A 64 6.82 20.80 -9.48
C LEU A 64 5.47 21.28 -10.02
N PRO A 65 4.70 20.41 -10.70
CA PRO A 65 3.36 20.76 -11.15
C PRO A 65 2.43 20.94 -9.96
N SER A 66 1.44 21.82 -10.08
CA SER A 66 0.40 21.98 -9.05
C SER A 66 -0.60 20.81 -9.08
N PRO A 67 -1.23 20.45 -7.97
CA PRO A 67 -2.34 19.46 -7.96
C PRO A 67 -3.41 19.74 -9.00
N ALA A 68 -3.77 21.01 -9.19
CA ALA A 68 -4.75 21.41 -10.19
C ALA A 68 -4.28 21.14 -11.63
N SER A 69 -3.01 21.39 -11.94
CA SER A 69 -2.45 21.10 -13.28
C SER A 69 -2.30 19.60 -13.52
N VAL A 70 -1.95 18.81 -12.49
CA VAL A 70 -1.94 17.35 -12.58
C VAL A 70 -3.31 16.80 -12.88
N TRP A 71 -4.35 17.29 -12.17
CA TRP A 71 -5.72 16.87 -12.42
C TRP A 71 -6.18 17.26 -13.82
N GLY A 72 -5.88 18.50 -14.26
CA GLY A 72 -6.18 18.96 -15.61
C GLY A 72 -5.51 18.09 -16.69
N ALA A 73 -4.27 17.68 -16.50
CA ALA A 73 -3.57 16.77 -17.41
C ALA A 73 -4.18 15.36 -17.43
N LEU A 74 -4.64 14.86 -16.29
CA LEU A 74 -5.28 13.54 -16.21
C LEU A 74 -6.61 13.48 -16.98
N VAL A 75 -7.41 14.54 -16.89
CA VAL A 75 -8.79 14.54 -17.43
C VAL A 75 -8.85 15.14 -18.83
N GLY A 76 -8.02 16.14 -19.13
CA GLY A 76 -8.12 16.97 -20.34
C GLY A 76 -6.98 16.81 -21.34
N SER A 77 -6.02 15.88 -21.15
CA SER A 77 -4.90 15.71 -22.07
C SER A 77 -5.19 14.68 -23.17
N ASP A 78 -4.68 14.92 -24.38
CA ASP A 78 -4.66 13.96 -25.49
C ASP A 78 -3.66 12.80 -25.26
N VAL A 79 -3.22 12.59 -24.01
CA VAL A 79 -2.30 11.51 -23.66
C VAL A 79 -3.01 10.17 -23.81
N PRO A 80 -2.48 9.25 -24.62
CA PRO A 80 -3.06 7.94 -24.84
C PRO A 80 -2.81 7.01 -23.62
N TRP A 81 -3.48 7.29 -22.51
CA TRP A 81 -3.32 6.58 -21.23
C TRP A 81 -3.43 5.07 -21.39
N GLY A 82 -4.40 4.60 -22.20
CA GLY A 82 -4.56 3.15 -22.43
C GLY A 82 -3.33 2.50 -23.03
N LYS A 83 -2.67 3.17 -23.99
CA LYS A 83 -1.42 2.67 -24.59
C LYS A 83 -0.29 2.66 -23.57
N HIS A 84 -0.13 3.71 -22.78
CA HIS A 84 0.91 3.77 -21.74
C HIS A 84 0.70 2.73 -20.65
N MET A 85 -0.54 2.55 -20.19
CA MET A 85 -0.87 1.50 -19.21
C MET A 85 -0.59 0.10 -19.76
N LEU A 86 -0.94 -0.17 -21.02
CA LEU A 86 -0.65 -1.46 -21.65
C LEU A 86 0.85 -1.73 -21.74
N ILE A 87 1.64 -0.75 -22.20
CA ILE A 87 3.11 -0.88 -22.31
C ILE A 87 3.70 -1.16 -20.92
N THR A 88 3.37 -0.34 -19.92
CA THR A 88 3.87 -0.51 -18.55
C THR A 88 3.46 -1.87 -17.96
N THR A 89 2.24 -2.32 -18.24
CA THR A 89 1.79 -3.66 -17.79
C THR A 89 2.62 -4.77 -18.42
N ILE A 90 2.92 -4.68 -19.73
CA ILE A 90 3.77 -5.65 -20.43
C ILE A 90 5.19 -5.63 -19.83
N GLU A 91 5.75 -4.46 -19.55
CA GLU A 91 7.08 -4.30 -18.95
C GLU A 91 7.13 -4.93 -17.53
N ILE A 92 6.13 -4.67 -16.71
CA ILE A 92 6.05 -5.21 -15.34
C ILE A 92 5.88 -6.73 -15.37
N LEU A 93 4.90 -7.24 -16.12
CA LEU A 93 4.64 -8.68 -16.19
C LEU A 93 5.80 -9.43 -16.84
N GLY A 94 6.37 -8.89 -17.90
CA GLY A 94 7.52 -9.48 -18.55
C GLY A 94 8.76 -9.50 -17.66
N GLY A 95 9.04 -8.40 -16.96
CA GLY A 95 10.12 -8.32 -15.97
C GLY A 95 9.90 -9.32 -14.82
N PHE A 96 8.68 -9.43 -14.32
CA PHE A 96 8.32 -10.41 -13.28
C PHE A 96 8.53 -11.86 -13.74
N VAL A 97 8.07 -12.20 -14.92
CA VAL A 97 8.23 -13.57 -15.49
C VAL A 97 9.72 -13.90 -15.65
N LEU A 98 10.52 -12.97 -16.17
CA LEU A 98 11.96 -13.15 -16.29
C LEU A 98 12.63 -13.35 -14.92
N ALA A 99 12.30 -12.51 -13.93
CA ALA A 99 12.78 -12.65 -12.58
C ALA A 99 12.40 -14.00 -11.96
N ALA A 100 11.16 -14.42 -12.14
CA ALA A 100 10.66 -15.69 -11.62
C ALA A 100 11.37 -16.89 -12.26
N ILE A 101 11.55 -16.90 -13.59
CA ILE A 101 12.26 -17.97 -14.30
C ILE A 101 13.70 -18.07 -13.80
N VAL A 102 14.44 -16.96 -13.79
CA VAL A 102 15.84 -16.93 -13.34
C VAL A 102 15.93 -17.32 -11.85
N GLY A 103 15.04 -16.79 -11.01
CA GLY A 103 14.99 -17.10 -9.58
C GLY A 103 14.75 -18.58 -9.29
N VAL A 104 13.76 -19.18 -9.99
CA VAL A 104 13.46 -20.60 -9.85
C VAL A 104 14.62 -21.47 -10.33
N LEU A 105 15.21 -21.15 -11.48
CA LEU A 105 16.35 -21.92 -12.01
C LEU A 105 17.57 -21.85 -11.10
N LEU A 106 17.94 -20.65 -10.63
CA LEU A 106 19.07 -20.47 -9.71
C LEU A 106 18.78 -21.08 -8.34
N GLY A 107 17.59 -20.88 -7.81
CA GLY A 107 17.19 -21.46 -6.53
C GLY A 107 17.21 -22.99 -6.57
N THR A 108 16.71 -23.58 -7.65
CA THR A 108 16.75 -25.04 -7.86
C THR A 108 18.18 -25.55 -7.99
N ALA A 109 19.05 -24.87 -8.75
CA ALA A 109 20.44 -25.24 -8.90
C ALA A 109 21.20 -25.21 -7.57
N ILE A 110 20.95 -24.18 -6.75
CA ILE A 110 21.54 -24.04 -5.41
C ILE A 110 21.03 -25.14 -4.46
N ALA A 111 19.75 -25.49 -4.54
CA ALA A 111 19.14 -26.50 -3.68
C ALA A 111 19.64 -27.93 -4.01
N TRP A 112 19.95 -28.22 -5.28
CA TRP A 112 20.36 -29.56 -5.71
C TRP A 112 21.87 -29.80 -5.70
N SER A 113 22.69 -28.75 -5.65
CA SER A 113 24.15 -28.90 -5.77
C SER A 113 24.90 -28.02 -4.79
N ASP A 114 25.63 -28.67 -3.87
CA ASP A 114 26.55 -28.00 -2.94
C ASP A 114 27.62 -27.17 -3.68
N THR A 115 28.07 -27.65 -4.84
CA THR A 115 29.04 -26.92 -5.66
C THR A 115 28.44 -25.67 -6.24
N ALA A 116 27.19 -25.75 -6.77
CA ALA A 116 26.47 -24.59 -7.25
C ALA A 116 26.18 -23.59 -6.11
N SER A 117 25.80 -24.08 -4.95
CA SER A 117 25.58 -23.26 -3.76
C SER A 117 26.83 -22.47 -3.36
N ARG A 118 27.97 -23.12 -3.25
CA ARG A 118 29.25 -22.49 -2.88
C ARG A 118 29.72 -21.47 -3.92
N ALA A 119 29.44 -21.70 -5.20
CA ALA A 119 29.87 -20.82 -6.27
C ALA A 119 28.90 -19.59 -6.44
N LEU A 120 27.58 -19.85 -6.41
CA LEU A 120 26.58 -18.82 -6.71
C LEU A 120 26.25 -17.93 -5.52
N MET A 121 26.22 -18.47 -4.28
CA MET A 121 25.86 -17.69 -3.10
C MET A 121 26.71 -16.44 -2.88
N PRO A 122 28.05 -16.50 -2.90
CA PRO A 122 28.88 -15.30 -2.73
C PRO A 122 28.61 -14.26 -3.81
N PHE A 123 28.40 -14.72 -5.06
CA PHE A 123 28.07 -13.82 -6.19
C PHE A 123 26.71 -13.16 -6.03
N LEU A 124 25.67 -13.92 -5.65
CA LEU A 124 24.33 -13.37 -5.41
C LEU A 124 24.32 -12.37 -4.26
N VAL A 125 25.02 -12.67 -3.16
CA VAL A 125 25.16 -11.76 -2.03
C VAL A 125 25.87 -10.46 -2.48
N PHE A 126 26.97 -10.57 -3.23
CA PHE A 126 27.69 -9.41 -3.76
C PHE A 126 26.79 -8.54 -4.64
N VAL A 127 26.10 -9.13 -5.62
CA VAL A 127 25.19 -8.38 -6.52
C VAL A 127 24.02 -7.76 -5.74
N ASN A 128 23.53 -8.43 -4.69
CA ASN A 128 22.46 -7.89 -3.87
C ASN A 128 22.85 -6.62 -3.09
N THR A 129 24.13 -6.44 -2.79
CA THR A 129 24.66 -5.22 -2.12
C THR A 129 24.72 -4.01 -3.04
N LEU A 130 24.68 -4.22 -4.36
CA LEU A 130 24.71 -3.12 -5.32
C LEU A 130 23.39 -2.32 -5.30
N PRO A 131 23.45 -0.98 -5.41
CA PRO A 131 22.26 -0.15 -5.49
C PRO A 131 21.56 -0.39 -6.83
N LYS A 132 20.59 -1.30 -6.86
CA LYS A 132 19.87 -1.76 -8.06
C LYS A 132 19.28 -0.61 -8.88
N VAL A 133 18.78 0.42 -8.20
CA VAL A 133 18.24 1.62 -8.84
C VAL A 133 19.31 2.38 -9.66
N ALA A 134 20.58 2.31 -9.24
CA ALA A 134 21.67 2.94 -9.98
C ALA A 134 22.04 2.20 -11.26
N ILE A 135 21.67 0.91 -11.39
CA ILE A 135 21.93 0.12 -12.59
C ILE A 135 20.98 0.51 -13.74
N ALA A 136 19.78 0.99 -13.43
CA ALA A 136 18.78 1.34 -14.43
C ALA A 136 19.30 2.36 -15.49
N PRO A 137 19.95 3.47 -15.12
CA PRO A 137 20.53 4.40 -16.11
C PRO A 137 21.59 3.78 -17.02
N LEU A 138 22.39 2.82 -16.50
CA LEU A 138 23.40 2.12 -17.29
C LEU A 138 22.75 1.21 -18.34
N ILE A 139 21.69 0.50 -17.96
CA ILE A 139 20.94 -0.36 -18.89
C ILE A 139 20.33 0.51 -20.01
N LEU A 140 19.71 1.64 -19.66
CA LEU A 140 19.15 2.55 -20.64
C LEU A 140 20.23 3.18 -21.55
N LEU A 141 21.43 3.42 -21.04
CA LEU A 141 22.56 3.93 -21.82
C LEU A 141 23.05 2.88 -22.84
N TRP A 142 23.12 1.61 -22.45
CA TRP A 142 23.67 0.54 -23.30
C TRP A 142 22.64 -0.01 -24.30
N PHE A 143 21.40 -0.17 -23.88
CA PHE A 143 20.33 -0.83 -24.65
C PHE A 143 19.29 0.16 -25.22
N GLY A 144 19.38 1.44 -24.82
CA GLY A 144 18.39 2.45 -25.22
C GLY A 144 17.10 2.38 -24.42
N TYR A 145 16.11 3.16 -24.87
CA TYR A 145 14.77 3.20 -24.28
C TYR A 145 13.85 2.23 -25.03
N GLY A 146 13.01 1.52 -24.28
CA GLY A 146 12.01 0.62 -24.87
C GLY A 146 11.54 -0.45 -23.91
N ILE A 147 10.61 -1.29 -24.37
CA ILE A 147 9.99 -2.35 -23.58
C ILE A 147 11.03 -3.35 -23.08
N GLY A 148 11.97 -3.77 -23.91
CA GLY A 148 13.00 -4.76 -23.56
C GLY A 148 13.90 -4.31 -22.40
N PRO A 149 14.60 -3.16 -22.51
CA PRO A 149 15.41 -2.61 -21.43
C PRO A 149 14.62 -2.38 -20.12
N ASN A 150 13.40 -1.89 -20.21
CA ASN A 150 12.54 -1.70 -19.03
C ASN A 150 12.14 -3.02 -18.36
N MET A 151 11.84 -4.06 -19.16
CA MET A 151 11.62 -5.42 -18.64
C MET A 151 12.87 -5.97 -17.94
N LEU A 152 14.06 -5.74 -18.50
CA LEU A 152 15.32 -6.18 -17.89
C LEU A 152 15.56 -5.48 -16.55
N ILE A 153 15.33 -4.17 -16.47
CA ILE A 153 15.41 -3.40 -15.21
C ILE A 153 14.42 -3.97 -14.20
N GLY A 154 13.17 -4.18 -14.60
CA GLY A 154 12.14 -4.78 -13.75
C GLY A 154 12.52 -6.19 -13.27
N ALA A 155 13.13 -7.00 -14.16
CA ALA A 155 13.59 -8.34 -13.82
C ALA A 155 14.73 -8.31 -12.78
N ILE A 156 15.72 -7.44 -12.95
CA ILE A 156 16.85 -7.31 -12.00
C ILE A 156 16.34 -6.86 -10.63
N ILE A 157 15.48 -5.85 -10.58
CA ILE A 157 14.93 -5.35 -9.32
C ILE A 157 14.08 -6.43 -8.65
N GLY A 158 13.17 -7.07 -9.42
CA GLY A 158 12.27 -8.09 -8.91
C GLY A 158 12.95 -9.38 -8.46
N PHE A 159 14.03 -9.78 -9.14
CA PHE A 159 14.81 -10.98 -8.77
C PHE A 159 15.45 -10.85 -7.38
N PHE A 160 15.91 -9.66 -7.00
CA PHE A 160 16.58 -9.43 -5.72
C PHE A 160 15.65 -8.86 -4.62
N SER A 161 14.39 -8.68 -4.88
CA SER A 161 13.40 -8.14 -3.93
C SER A 161 12.80 -9.23 -3.07
#